data_d59587321b744c5b45387f90874ea788
#
_entry.id   d59587321b744c5b45387f90874ea788
#
_cell.length_a   1.000
_cell.length_b   1.000
_cell.length_c   1.000
_cell.angle_alpha   90.00
_cell.angle_beta   90.00
_cell.angle_gamma   90.00
#
_symmetry.space_group_name_H-M   'P 1'
#
loop_
_entity.id
_entity.type
_entity.pdbx_description
1 polymer ?
#
loop_
_entity_poly.entity_id
_entity_poly.type
_entity_poly.pdbx_seq_one_letter_code
_entity_poly.pdbx_strand_id
1 'polypeptide(L)'
;MWSSHRAYLGDKTDVGVDTEAVLGQLARTPGKARAAYLRFMEEGLGAGHEEKYYQAIDQRFLGDDTFVENVSSKIDEKSIEPGAVRVGFDRIIKAVAAEFKVSREALTGSGRREDWVAGRRMLVYLARNWGAMTTGALGERLQRDPSMISRLCRDYERQRDWQREKKLRGRL
;
A
#
# COMPACT_ATOMS: atom_id res chain seq x y z
N MET A 1 25.19 10.23 15.81
CA MET A 1 24.83 8.83 15.55
C MET A 1 23.33 8.70 15.81
N TRP A 2 22.55 8.44 14.79
CA TRP A 2 21.09 8.44 14.84
C TRP A 2 20.56 7.05 15.26
N SER A 3 20.37 6.82 16.56
CA SER A 3 19.72 5.59 17.04
C SER A 3 19.24 5.76 18.46
N SER A 4 18.01 5.36 18.75
CA SER A 4 17.43 5.25 20.10
C SER A 4 17.99 4.07 20.90
N HIS A 5 18.77 3.19 20.28
CA HIS A 5 19.32 1.98 20.89
C HIS A 5 20.08 2.28 22.20
N ARG A 6 20.92 3.30 22.22
CA ARG A 6 21.67 3.70 23.43
C ARG A 6 20.74 4.13 24.57
N ALA A 7 19.63 4.80 24.28
CA ALA A 7 18.65 5.18 25.28
C ALA A 7 18.00 3.94 25.91
N TYR A 8 17.67 2.93 25.13
CA TYR A 8 17.11 1.66 25.63
C TYR A 8 18.11 0.88 26.49
N LEU A 9 19.40 1.04 26.26
CA LEU A 9 20.45 0.48 27.14
C LEU A 9 20.66 1.29 28.42
N GLY A 10 20.11 2.51 28.49
CA GLY A 10 20.18 3.36 29.67
C GLY A 10 21.26 4.44 29.62
N ASP A 11 21.87 4.65 28.46
CA ASP A 11 22.78 5.76 28.23
C ASP A 11 22.01 7.09 28.22
N LYS A 12 22.65 8.14 28.72
CA LYS A 12 22.14 9.50 28.58
C LYS A 12 22.27 9.91 27.11
N THR A 13 21.16 10.35 26.51
CA THR A 13 21.09 10.85 25.13
C THR A 13 20.66 12.32 25.15
N ASP A 14 21.18 13.10 24.21
CA ASP A 14 20.86 14.54 24.08
C ASP A 14 19.41 14.77 23.63
N VAL A 15 18.77 13.72 23.06
CA VAL A 15 17.37 13.73 22.64
C VAL A 15 16.56 12.88 23.60
N GLY A 16 15.47 13.44 24.12
CA GLY A 16 14.54 12.72 24.97
C GLY A 16 13.87 11.57 24.19
N VAL A 17 14.14 10.34 24.59
CA VAL A 17 13.51 9.12 24.04
C VAL A 17 12.60 8.53 25.07
N ASP A 18 11.32 8.33 24.74
CA ASP A 18 10.41 7.54 25.56
C ASP A 18 10.80 6.06 25.47
N THR A 19 11.49 5.60 26.50
CA THR A 19 11.94 4.21 26.58
C THR A 19 10.91 3.29 27.22
N GLU A 20 9.92 3.85 27.95
CA GLU A 20 8.94 3.07 28.70
C GLU A 20 7.96 2.35 27.79
N ALA A 21 7.53 2.99 26.70
CA ALA A 21 6.63 2.42 25.72
C ALA A 21 7.15 1.10 25.10
N VAL A 22 8.47 0.97 24.94
CA VAL A 22 9.11 -0.23 24.37
C VAL A 22 9.55 -1.18 25.49
N LEU A 23 10.32 -0.70 26.47
CA LEU A 23 10.88 -1.53 27.53
C LEU A 23 9.79 -2.12 28.44
N GLY A 24 8.68 -1.39 28.65
CA GLY A 24 7.55 -1.88 29.43
C GLY A 24 6.84 -3.11 28.84
N GLN A 25 6.97 -3.33 27.53
CA GLN A 25 6.44 -4.53 26.86
C GLN A 25 7.32 -5.77 27.12
N LEU A 26 8.60 -5.58 27.42
CA LEU A 26 9.56 -6.66 27.58
C LEU A 26 9.63 -7.17 29.02
N ALA A 27 9.52 -6.30 30.00
CA ALA A 27 9.45 -6.71 31.41
C ALA A 27 8.97 -5.57 32.33
N ARG A 28 8.47 -5.96 33.53
CA ARG A 28 7.94 -5.02 34.51
C ARG A 28 9.01 -4.15 35.22
N THR A 29 10.24 -4.57 35.25
CA THR A 29 11.33 -3.82 35.93
C THR A 29 12.36 -3.34 34.92
N PRO A 30 12.87 -2.10 35.06
CA PRO A 30 13.78 -1.51 34.06
C PRO A 30 15.04 -2.34 33.79
N GLY A 31 15.64 -2.95 34.84
CA GLY A 31 16.82 -3.80 34.63
C GLY A 31 16.54 -5.07 33.82
N LYS A 32 15.42 -5.76 34.13
CA LYS A 32 15.02 -6.94 33.37
C LYS A 32 14.58 -6.58 31.94
N ALA A 33 13.93 -5.44 31.76
CA ALA A 33 13.50 -4.96 30.45
C ALA A 33 14.69 -4.66 29.53
N ARG A 34 15.74 -4.01 30.05
CA ARG A 34 16.99 -3.75 29.31
C ARG A 34 17.73 -5.05 28.95
N ALA A 35 17.80 -6.00 29.87
CA ALA A 35 18.41 -7.30 29.61
C ALA A 35 17.63 -8.09 28.54
N ALA A 36 16.29 -8.03 28.56
CA ALA A 36 15.43 -8.65 27.55
C ALA A 36 15.58 -7.97 26.18
N TYR A 37 15.67 -6.64 26.18
CA TYR A 37 15.93 -5.87 24.96
C TYR A 37 17.28 -6.22 24.32
N LEU A 38 18.34 -6.32 25.15
CA LEU A 38 19.66 -6.69 24.63
C LEU A 38 19.65 -8.07 23.98
N ARG A 39 19.05 -9.05 24.68
CA ARG A 39 18.90 -10.41 24.15
C ARG A 39 18.12 -10.42 22.82
N PHE A 40 17.00 -9.70 22.73
CA PHE A 40 16.22 -9.56 21.51
C PHE A 40 17.06 -9.00 20.34
N MET A 41 17.90 -8.00 20.62
CA MET A 41 18.79 -7.44 19.62
C MET A 41 19.87 -8.41 19.16
N GLU A 42 20.48 -9.16 20.09
CA GLU A 42 21.50 -10.18 19.80
C GLU A 42 20.92 -11.33 18.98
N GLU A 43 19.73 -11.81 19.33
CA GLU A 43 19.00 -12.84 18.59
C GLU A 43 18.66 -12.37 17.17
N GLY A 44 18.20 -11.11 17.02
CA GLY A 44 17.89 -10.53 15.72
C GLY A 44 19.11 -10.36 14.82
N LEU A 45 20.27 -9.98 15.39
CA LEU A 45 21.52 -9.89 14.64
C LEU A 45 22.00 -11.27 14.14
N GLY A 46 21.78 -12.31 14.95
CA GLY A 46 22.13 -13.68 14.58
C GLY A 46 21.20 -14.32 13.54
N ALA A 47 19.93 -13.93 13.55
CA ALA A 47 18.94 -14.48 12.62
C ALA A 47 19.08 -13.96 11.17
N GLY A 48 19.75 -12.80 10.99
CA GLY A 48 19.93 -12.19 9.67
C GLY A 48 18.65 -11.59 9.10
N HIS A 49 18.59 -11.51 7.78
CA HIS A 49 17.45 -10.94 7.07
C HIS A 49 16.31 -11.98 6.95
N GLU A 50 15.18 -11.72 7.60
CA GLU A 50 13.98 -12.55 7.44
C GLU A 50 13.04 -11.94 6.39
N GLU A 51 12.98 -12.57 5.23
CA GLU A 51 12.20 -12.11 4.07
C GLU A 51 10.71 -11.99 4.36
N LYS A 52 10.17 -12.78 5.30
CA LYS A 52 8.75 -12.75 5.70
C LYS A 52 8.27 -11.38 6.18
N TYR A 53 9.16 -10.56 6.78
CA TYR A 53 8.81 -9.20 7.23
C TYR A 53 8.78 -8.16 6.12
N TYR A 54 9.23 -8.54 4.92
CA TYR A 54 9.24 -7.67 3.74
C TYR A 54 8.19 -8.06 2.70
N GLN A 55 7.54 -9.21 2.91
CA GLN A 55 6.41 -9.65 2.09
C GLN A 55 5.12 -8.92 2.51
N ALA A 56 5.08 -7.62 2.25
CA ALA A 56 3.88 -6.85 2.48
C ALA A 56 2.85 -7.14 1.37
N ILE A 57 1.69 -7.66 1.74
CA ILE A 57 0.57 -7.84 0.81
C ILE A 57 0.04 -6.46 0.43
N ASP A 58 0.01 -6.19 -0.89
CA ASP A 58 -0.41 -4.91 -1.48
C ASP A 58 0.36 -3.69 -0.94
N GLN A 59 1.58 -3.88 -0.41
CA GLN A 59 2.43 -2.84 0.21
C GLN A 59 1.77 -2.08 1.38
N ARG A 60 0.67 -2.58 1.92
CA ARG A 60 -0.08 -1.95 3.01
C ARG A 60 -0.14 -2.81 4.26
N PHE A 61 -0.13 -4.13 4.10
CA PHE A 61 -0.31 -5.05 5.21
C PHE A 61 0.89 -5.95 5.36
N LEU A 62 1.48 -5.93 6.55
CA LEU A 62 2.48 -6.88 6.97
C LEU A 62 1.79 -7.86 7.93
N GLY A 63 1.58 -9.10 7.48
CA GLY A 63 0.90 -10.12 8.27
C GLY A 63 0.62 -11.37 7.43
N ASP A 64 0.09 -12.40 8.07
CA ASP A 64 -0.38 -13.60 7.37
C ASP A 64 -1.70 -13.34 6.62
N ASP A 65 -2.10 -14.28 5.78
CA ASP A 65 -3.30 -14.16 4.95
C ASP A 65 -4.56 -13.94 5.79
N THR A 66 -4.64 -14.58 6.96
CA THR A 66 -5.75 -14.44 7.91
C THR A 66 -5.83 -13.04 8.50
N PHE A 67 -4.69 -12.42 8.83
CA PHE A 67 -4.63 -11.04 9.29
C PHE A 67 -5.07 -10.08 8.19
N VAL A 68 -4.57 -10.29 6.97
CA VAL A 68 -4.92 -9.45 5.82
C VAL A 68 -6.41 -9.53 5.50
N GLU A 69 -7.01 -10.72 5.48
CA GLU A 69 -8.45 -10.90 5.30
C GLU A 69 -9.26 -10.21 6.39
N ASN A 70 -8.89 -10.39 7.66
CA ASN A 70 -9.57 -9.75 8.80
C ASN A 70 -9.46 -8.23 8.80
N VAL A 71 -8.32 -7.67 8.40
CA VAL A 71 -8.13 -6.22 8.32
C VAL A 71 -8.81 -5.67 7.07
N SER A 72 -8.70 -6.34 5.94
CA SER A 72 -9.35 -5.92 4.68
C SER A 72 -10.86 -5.91 4.82
N SER A 73 -11.46 -6.93 5.45
CA SER A 73 -12.91 -6.97 5.71
C SER A 73 -13.36 -5.81 6.61
N LYS A 74 -12.58 -5.50 7.64
CA LYS A 74 -12.89 -4.39 8.58
C LYS A 74 -12.68 -3.00 7.97
N ILE A 75 -11.69 -2.86 7.07
CA ILE A 75 -11.47 -1.60 6.34
C ILE A 75 -12.58 -1.39 5.32
N ASP A 76 -13.01 -2.44 4.63
CA ASP A 76 -14.11 -2.40 3.68
C ASP A 76 -15.44 -1.98 4.34
N GLU A 77 -15.67 -2.36 5.59
CA GLU A 77 -16.87 -1.96 6.34
C GLU A 77 -16.83 -0.53 6.91
N LYS A 78 -15.64 -0.01 7.28
CA LYS A 78 -15.50 1.29 7.98
C LYS A 78 -15.07 2.45 7.09
N SER A 79 -14.37 2.19 5.99
CA SER A 79 -13.84 3.23 5.11
C SER A 79 -14.71 3.51 3.88
N ILE A 80 -15.78 2.77 3.70
CA ILE A 80 -16.79 3.07 2.69
C ILE A 80 -17.82 3.96 3.36
N GLU A 81 -17.86 5.24 2.99
CA GLU A 81 -19.05 6.05 3.28
C GLU A 81 -20.28 5.24 2.86
N PRO A 82 -21.31 5.13 3.71
CA PRO A 82 -22.54 4.42 3.37
C PRO A 82 -23.12 5.06 2.09
N GLY A 83 -22.97 4.37 0.95
CA GLY A 83 -23.42 4.88 -0.34
C GLY A 83 -22.36 4.92 -1.45
N ALA A 84 -21.10 4.62 -1.20
CA ALA A 84 -20.11 4.53 -2.25
C ALA A 84 -20.38 3.29 -3.14
N VAL A 85 -21.06 3.50 -4.26
CA VAL A 85 -21.32 2.45 -5.25
C VAL A 85 -19.98 2.04 -5.85
N ARG A 86 -19.55 0.80 -5.61
CA ARG A 86 -18.35 0.25 -6.26
C ARG A 86 -18.58 0.14 -7.75
N VAL A 87 -17.76 0.81 -8.52
CA VAL A 87 -17.84 0.80 -9.98
C VAL A 87 -17.09 -0.42 -10.52
N GLY A 88 -17.79 -1.30 -11.24
CA GLY A 88 -17.17 -2.48 -11.85
C GLY A 88 -16.09 -2.11 -12.87
N PHE A 89 -15.01 -2.93 -12.92
CA PHE A 89 -13.87 -2.71 -13.81
C PHE A 89 -14.25 -2.47 -15.26
N ASP A 90 -15.23 -3.22 -15.78
CA ASP A 90 -15.67 -3.10 -17.19
C ASP A 90 -16.34 -1.75 -17.49
N ARG A 91 -17.01 -1.16 -16.49
CA ARG A 91 -17.54 0.20 -16.62
C ARG A 91 -16.41 1.23 -16.62
N ILE A 92 -15.44 1.09 -15.71
CA ILE A 92 -14.30 1.99 -15.62
C ILE A 92 -13.47 1.96 -16.90
N ILE A 93 -13.08 0.77 -17.39
CA ILE A 93 -12.26 0.66 -18.61
C ILE A 93 -12.99 1.20 -19.83
N LYS A 94 -14.30 0.96 -19.95
CA LYS A 94 -15.12 1.51 -21.03
C LYS A 94 -15.16 3.04 -21.01
N ALA A 95 -15.34 3.62 -19.83
CA ALA A 95 -15.39 5.07 -19.65
C ALA A 95 -14.03 5.72 -19.93
N VAL A 96 -12.93 5.12 -19.46
CA VAL A 96 -11.57 5.61 -19.73
C VAL A 96 -11.22 5.46 -21.23
N ALA A 97 -11.55 4.34 -21.84
CA ALA A 97 -11.33 4.13 -23.27
C ALA A 97 -12.03 5.21 -24.13
N ALA A 98 -13.29 5.51 -23.80
CA ALA A 98 -14.05 6.57 -24.47
C ALA A 98 -13.45 7.97 -24.24
N GLU A 99 -12.99 8.27 -23.02
CA GLU A 99 -12.41 9.58 -22.68
C GLU A 99 -11.08 9.84 -23.38
N PHE A 100 -10.23 8.82 -23.48
CA PHE A 100 -8.94 8.92 -24.18
C PHE A 100 -9.04 8.61 -25.68
N LYS A 101 -10.24 8.23 -26.18
CA LYS A 101 -10.48 7.83 -27.58
C LYS A 101 -9.55 6.69 -28.01
N VAL A 102 -9.38 5.70 -27.15
CA VAL A 102 -8.54 4.53 -27.38
C VAL A 102 -9.36 3.26 -27.24
N SER A 103 -8.87 2.17 -27.82
CA SER A 103 -9.54 0.88 -27.66
C SER A 103 -9.23 0.24 -26.29
N ARG A 104 -10.03 -0.74 -25.89
CA ARG A 104 -9.79 -1.54 -24.67
C ARG A 104 -8.44 -2.25 -24.75
N GLU A 105 -8.12 -2.80 -25.92
CA GLU A 105 -6.85 -3.51 -26.18
C GLU A 105 -5.64 -2.57 -26.05
N ALA A 106 -5.79 -1.30 -26.41
CA ALA A 106 -4.74 -0.30 -26.21
C ALA A 106 -4.45 -0.04 -24.72
N LEU A 107 -5.49 -0.07 -23.87
CA LEU A 107 -5.36 0.10 -22.43
C LEU A 107 -4.78 -1.15 -21.74
N THR A 108 -5.13 -2.34 -22.18
CA THR A 108 -4.64 -3.60 -21.60
C THR A 108 -3.29 -4.03 -22.20
N GLY A 109 -3.00 -3.66 -23.42
CA GLY A 109 -1.80 -4.04 -24.16
C GLY A 109 -0.52 -3.34 -23.71
N SER A 110 0.62 -3.73 -24.29
CA SER A 110 1.98 -3.24 -23.95
C SER A 110 2.40 -1.96 -24.68
N GLY A 111 1.57 -1.42 -25.58
CA GLY A 111 1.89 -0.22 -26.37
C GLY A 111 2.28 0.98 -25.52
N ARG A 112 3.20 1.81 -26.05
CA ARG A 112 3.84 2.93 -25.34
C ARG A 112 3.41 4.32 -25.84
N ARG A 113 2.35 4.41 -26.66
CA ARG A 113 1.83 5.71 -27.08
C ARG A 113 1.43 6.52 -25.83
N GLU A 114 1.64 7.80 -25.85
CA GLU A 114 1.43 8.69 -24.70
C GLU A 114 -0.02 8.66 -24.20
N ASP A 115 -0.99 8.73 -25.12
CA ASP A 115 -2.42 8.63 -24.83
C ASP A 115 -2.80 7.29 -24.18
N TRP A 116 -2.20 6.18 -24.63
CA TRP A 116 -2.43 4.85 -24.07
C TRP A 116 -1.85 4.72 -22.66
N VAL A 117 -0.66 5.29 -22.45
CA VAL A 117 -0.01 5.27 -21.14
C VAL A 117 -0.76 6.15 -20.14
N ALA A 118 -1.19 7.35 -20.58
CA ALA A 118 -1.99 8.24 -19.74
C ALA A 118 -3.35 7.61 -19.37
N GLY A 119 -4.05 7.03 -20.34
CA GLY A 119 -5.29 6.31 -20.10
C GLY A 119 -5.11 5.11 -19.15
N ARG A 120 -4.01 4.37 -19.28
CA ARG A 120 -3.69 3.23 -18.44
C ARG A 120 -3.39 3.64 -16.99
N ARG A 121 -2.67 4.75 -16.79
CA ARG A 121 -2.43 5.31 -15.45
C ARG A 121 -3.73 5.69 -14.77
N MET A 122 -4.61 6.38 -15.47
CA MET A 122 -5.93 6.76 -14.98
C MET A 122 -6.81 5.54 -14.70
N LEU A 123 -6.84 4.55 -15.60
CA LEU A 123 -7.59 3.30 -15.41
C LEU A 123 -7.21 2.58 -14.13
N VAL A 124 -5.91 2.39 -13.88
CA VAL A 124 -5.41 1.73 -12.68
C VAL A 124 -5.81 2.50 -11.43
N TYR A 125 -5.64 3.82 -11.43
CA TYR A 125 -6.01 4.67 -10.30
C TYR A 125 -7.52 4.58 -9.98
N LEU A 126 -8.37 4.72 -10.99
CA LEU A 126 -9.82 4.66 -10.81
C LEU A 126 -10.30 3.26 -10.38
N ALA A 127 -9.73 2.20 -10.95
CA ALA A 127 -10.08 0.84 -10.57
C ALA A 127 -9.70 0.51 -9.13
N ARG A 128 -8.62 1.09 -8.61
CA ARG A 128 -8.26 0.98 -7.18
C ARG A 128 -9.21 1.79 -6.29
N ASN A 129 -9.45 3.05 -6.64
CA ASN A 129 -10.15 3.97 -5.73
C ASN A 129 -11.68 3.91 -5.85
N TRP A 130 -12.23 3.66 -7.05
CA TRP A 130 -13.68 3.58 -7.27
C TRP A 130 -14.17 2.13 -7.42
N GLY A 131 -13.30 1.23 -7.86
CA GLY A 131 -13.60 -0.18 -8.02
C GLY A 131 -13.17 -1.06 -6.85
N ALA A 132 -12.42 -0.51 -5.89
CA ALA A 132 -11.84 -1.21 -4.76
C ALA A 132 -11.04 -2.48 -5.16
N MET A 133 -10.36 -2.41 -6.32
CA MET A 133 -9.58 -3.54 -6.82
C MET A 133 -8.18 -3.56 -6.19
N THR A 134 -7.72 -4.76 -5.86
CA THR A 134 -6.35 -4.97 -5.38
C THR A 134 -5.34 -4.85 -6.52
N THR A 135 -4.08 -4.59 -6.19
CA THR A 135 -2.98 -4.52 -7.15
C THR A 135 -2.78 -5.84 -7.89
N GLY A 136 -2.94 -6.97 -7.17
CA GLY A 136 -2.88 -8.31 -7.76
C GLY A 136 -3.97 -8.54 -8.80
N ALA A 137 -5.24 -8.30 -8.44
CA ALA A 137 -6.37 -8.46 -9.35
C ALA A 137 -6.26 -7.55 -10.60
N LEU A 138 -5.69 -6.36 -10.46
CA LEU A 138 -5.39 -5.48 -11.60
C LEU A 138 -4.23 -6.01 -12.44
N GLY A 139 -3.21 -6.58 -11.80
CA GLY A 139 -2.09 -7.22 -12.47
C GLY A 139 -2.56 -8.35 -13.38
N GLU A 140 -3.39 -9.24 -12.88
CA GLU A 140 -4.00 -10.33 -13.66
C GLU A 140 -4.82 -9.81 -14.86
N ARG A 141 -5.73 -8.83 -14.62
CA ARG A 141 -6.59 -8.29 -15.67
C ARG A 141 -5.83 -7.52 -16.76
N LEU A 142 -4.75 -6.87 -16.40
CA LEU A 142 -3.92 -6.08 -17.32
C LEU A 142 -2.68 -6.84 -17.80
N GLN A 143 -2.50 -8.10 -17.36
CA GLN A 143 -1.34 -8.94 -17.66
C GLN A 143 -0.03 -8.22 -17.35
N ARG A 144 0.07 -7.66 -16.14
CA ARG A 144 1.21 -6.87 -15.67
C ARG A 144 1.61 -7.27 -14.26
N ASP A 145 2.90 -7.12 -14.01
CA ASP A 145 3.43 -7.28 -12.66
C ASP A 145 2.79 -6.29 -11.67
N PRO A 146 2.45 -6.71 -10.43
CA PRO A 146 1.88 -5.84 -9.40
C PRO A 146 2.72 -4.59 -9.12
N SER A 147 4.04 -4.67 -9.24
CA SER A 147 4.93 -3.51 -9.06
C SER A 147 4.72 -2.45 -10.14
N MET A 148 4.44 -2.89 -11.38
CA MET A 148 4.08 -2.00 -12.48
C MET A 148 2.73 -1.34 -12.25
N ILE A 149 1.74 -2.07 -11.71
CA ILE A 149 0.43 -1.52 -11.34
C ILE A 149 0.59 -0.42 -10.28
N SER A 150 1.35 -0.70 -9.22
CA SER A 150 1.65 0.28 -8.18
C SER A 150 2.35 1.53 -8.73
N ARG A 151 3.28 1.35 -9.68
CA ARG A 151 3.96 2.45 -10.36
C ARG A 151 2.99 3.30 -11.18
N LEU A 152 2.14 2.68 -11.99
CA LEU A 152 1.14 3.39 -12.79
C LEU A 152 0.19 4.23 -11.93
N CYS A 153 -0.26 3.67 -10.79
CA CYS A 153 -1.09 4.38 -9.81
C CYS A 153 -0.37 5.62 -9.25
N ARG A 154 0.85 5.45 -8.77
CA ARG A 154 1.68 6.53 -8.21
C ARG A 154 2.01 7.60 -9.24
N ASP A 155 2.29 7.21 -10.48
CA ASP A 155 2.56 8.16 -11.57
C ASP A 155 1.33 9.03 -11.88
N TYR A 156 0.11 8.44 -11.80
CA TYR A 156 -1.11 9.20 -11.95
C TYR A 156 -1.36 10.13 -10.74
N GLU A 157 -1.14 9.67 -9.52
CA GLU A 157 -1.31 10.46 -8.29
C GLU A 157 -0.46 11.74 -8.29
N ARG A 158 0.73 11.68 -8.89
CA ARG A 158 1.61 12.85 -9.03
C ARG A 158 1.11 13.89 -10.02
N GLN A 159 0.31 13.51 -10.99
CA GLN A 159 -0.16 14.36 -12.09
C GLN A 159 -1.66 14.14 -12.34
N ARG A 160 -2.47 14.22 -11.27
CA ARG A 160 -3.92 13.95 -11.36
C ARG A 160 -4.63 14.94 -12.26
N ASP A 161 -5.45 14.41 -13.15
CA ASP A 161 -6.36 15.18 -13.99
C ASP A 161 -7.78 15.23 -13.37
N TRP A 162 -7.96 16.14 -12.44
CA TRP A 162 -9.23 16.32 -11.72
C TRP A 162 -10.42 16.63 -12.63
N GLN A 163 -10.19 17.30 -13.74
CA GLN A 163 -11.27 17.64 -14.68
C GLN A 163 -11.79 16.39 -15.37
N ARG A 164 -10.88 15.52 -15.83
CA ARG A 164 -11.26 14.24 -16.41
C ARG A 164 -11.90 13.31 -15.39
N GLU A 165 -11.36 13.24 -14.17
CA GLU A 165 -11.98 12.44 -13.09
C GLU A 165 -13.43 12.89 -12.83
N LYS A 166 -13.66 14.20 -12.68
CA LYS A 166 -15.00 14.76 -12.47
C LYS A 166 -15.96 14.40 -13.63
N LYS A 167 -15.50 14.51 -14.86
CA LYS A 167 -16.27 14.14 -16.04
C LYS A 167 -16.61 12.64 -16.09
N LEU A 168 -15.66 11.78 -15.70
CA LEU A 168 -15.88 10.34 -15.64
C LEU A 168 -16.82 9.97 -14.50
N ARG A 169 -16.72 10.62 -13.34
CA ARG A 169 -17.64 10.38 -12.21
C ARG A 169 -19.11 10.64 -12.58
N GLY A 170 -19.37 11.63 -13.43
CA GLY A 170 -20.73 11.90 -13.93
C GLY A 170 -21.26 10.87 -14.93
N ARG A 171 -20.40 9.98 -15.44
CA ARG A 171 -20.75 8.92 -16.42
C ARG A 171 -20.80 7.51 -15.84
N LEU A 172 -20.27 7.32 -14.64
CA LEU A 172 -20.17 6.07 -13.91
C LEU A 172 -21.15 5.99 -12.77
#